data_a5be1eb4cae33fb4c0dafaa2492d3b7c
#
_entry.id   a5be1eb4cae33fb4c0dafaa2492d3b7c
#
_cell.length_a   1.000
_cell.length_b   1.000
_cell.length_c   1.000
_cell.angle_alpha   90.00
_cell.angle_beta   90.00
_cell.angle_gamma   90.00
#
_symmetry.space_group_name_H-M   'P 1'
#
loop_
_entity.id
_entity.type
_entity.pdbx_description
1 polymer ?
#
loop_
_entity_poly.entity_id
_entity_poly.type
_entity_poly.pdbx_seq_one_letter_code
_entity_poly.pdbx_strand_id
1 'polypeptide(L)'
;GDIYAGYWEEGKKSGHGNFSYINGSYFFGNFENGLANGWGFSITKDNYVTLCEYAFGDTKQCTNPETGEEFSVLENRFEAHSEIDRKNIQEKLTDIGFYQEDIDGLWGRDSFAALLKYASLEFESIALHEPLFANQILSSLLGLNLRNKN
;
A
#
# COMPACT_ATOMS: atom_id res chain seq x y z
N GLY A 1 -11.79 -8.22 -15.64
CA GLY A 1 -11.22 -7.00 -16.11
C GLY A 1 -10.63 -6.15 -15.02
N ASP A 2 -10.37 -4.92 -15.38
CA ASP A 2 -9.82 -3.96 -14.44
C ASP A 2 -10.90 -3.54 -13.45
N ILE A 3 -10.51 -3.34 -12.19
CA ILE A 3 -11.46 -3.00 -11.13
C ILE A 3 -11.03 -1.70 -10.47
N TYR A 4 -11.96 -0.75 -10.40
CA TYR A 4 -11.75 0.48 -9.64
C TYR A 4 -12.55 0.40 -8.33
N ALA A 5 -11.90 0.70 -7.22
CA ALA A 5 -12.53 0.78 -5.92
C ALA A 5 -12.19 2.14 -5.31
N GLY A 6 -13.20 2.97 -5.11
CA GLY A 6 -12.99 4.30 -4.59
C GLY A 6 -14.26 5.12 -4.65
N TYR A 7 -14.10 6.43 -4.60
CA TYR A 7 -15.23 7.34 -4.55
C TYR A 7 -15.63 7.81 -5.94
N TRP A 8 -16.89 8.13 -6.09
CA TRP A 8 -17.47 8.65 -7.33
C TRP A 8 -18.23 9.92 -7.04
N GLU A 9 -18.17 10.85 -7.98
CA GLU A 9 -18.95 12.08 -7.91
C GLU A 9 -19.46 12.40 -9.30
N GLU A 10 -20.79 12.50 -9.44
CA GLU A 10 -21.44 12.79 -10.72
C GLU A 10 -20.97 11.83 -11.83
N GLY A 11 -20.82 10.56 -11.48
CA GLY A 11 -20.43 9.53 -12.43
C GLY A 11 -18.96 9.45 -12.75
N LYS A 12 -18.12 10.24 -12.08
CA LYS A 12 -16.67 10.26 -12.32
C LYS A 12 -15.91 9.91 -11.07
N LYS A 13 -14.74 9.28 -11.26
CA LYS A 13 -13.88 8.96 -10.12
C LYS A 13 -13.49 10.24 -9.40
N SER A 14 -13.54 10.22 -8.07
CA SER A 14 -13.30 11.38 -7.25
C SER A 14 -12.65 10.96 -5.93
N GLY A 15 -11.72 11.78 -5.41
CA GLY A 15 -11.06 11.47 -4.16
C GLY A 15 -10.14 10.27 -4.28
N HIS A 16 -9.85 9.63 -3.16
CA HIS A 16 -8.96 8.48 -3.13
C HIS A 16 -9.60 7.27 -3.78
N GLY A 17 -8.81 6.55 -4.56
CA GLY A 17 -9.28 5.33 -5.18
C GLY A 17 -8.13 4.44 -5.60
N ASN A 18 -8.43 3.16 -5.79
CA ASN A 18 -7.44 2.21 -6.24
C ASN A 18 -7.94 1.48 -7.48
N PHE A 19 -7.00 1.12 -8.33
CA PHE A 19 -7.25 0.40 -9.56
C PHE A 19 -6.46 -0.91 -9.51
N SER A 20 -7.16 -2.02 -9.68
CA SER A 20 -6.52 -3.32 -9.84
C SER A 20 -6.65 -3.71 -11.30
N TYR A 21 -5.53 -3.91 -11.96
CA TYR A 21 -5.52 -4.24 -13.39
C TYR A 21 -5.46 -5.75 -13.57
N ILE A 22 -6.06 -6.21 -14.67
CA ILE A 22 -6.10 -7.64 -14.94
C ILE A 22 -4.70 -8.23 -15.09
N ASN A 23 -3.72 -7.41 -15.48
CA ASN A 23 -2.34 -7.88 -15.64
C ASN A 23 -1.60 -8.00 -14.31
N GLY A 24 -2.25 -7.73 -13.18
CA GLY A 24 -1.65 -7.84 -11.86
C GLY A 24 -1.03 -6.55 -11.32
N SER A 25 -1.04 -5.47 -12.09
CA SER A 25 -0.54 -4.20 -11.58
C SER A 25 -1.62 -3.50 -10.77
N TYR A 26 -1.22 -2.45 -10.06
CA TYR A 26 -2.09 -1.79 -9.07
C TYR A 26 -1.75 -0.31 -9.04
N PHE A 27 -2.77 0.53 -8.84
CA PHE A 27 -2.59 1.97 -8.68
C PHE A 27 -3.46 2.45 -7.54
N PHE A 28 -2.92 3.33 -6.70
CA PHE A 28 -3.68 4.06 -5.71
C PHE A 28 -3.32 5.52 -5.79
N GLY A 29 -4.32 6.39 -5.78
CA GLY A 29 -4.08 7.81 -5.83
C GLY A 29 -5.33 8.61 -5.66
N ASN A 30 -5.21 9.91 -5.88
CA ASN A 30 -6.33 10.83 -5.80
C ASN A 30 -6.85 11.12 -7.20
N PHE A 31 -8.16 11.21 -7.34
CA PHE A 31 -8.84 11.48 -8.60
C PHE A 31 -9.66 12.74 -8.51
N GLU A 32 -9.71 13.46 -9.63
CA GLU A 32 -10.56 14.63 -9.76
C GLU A 32 -11.14 14.62 -11.17
N ASN A 33 -12.47 14.64 -11.26
CA ASN A 33 -13.18 14.59 -12.54
C ASN A 33 -12.78 13.39 -13.39
N GLY A 34 -12.51 12.26 -12.73
CA GLY A 34 -12.18 11.02 -13.40
C GLY A 34 -10.71 10.86 -13.75
N LEU A 35 -9.88 11.86 -13.49
CA LEU A 35 -8.46 11.82 -13.83
C LEU A 35 -7.61 11.82 -12.58
N ALA A 36 -6.46 11.11 -12.64
CA ALA A 36 -5.52 11.14 -11.52
C ALA A 36 -5.02 12.57 -11.32
N ASN A 37 -5.02 13.03 -10.08
CA ASN A 37 -4.62 14.39 -9.73
C ASN A 37 -4.02 14.38 -8.34
N GLY A 38 -2.75 14.85 -8.21
CA GLY A 38 -2.01 14.77 -6.96
C GLY A 38 -1.10 13.56 -6.95
N TRP A 39 -0.66 13.15 -5.76
CA TRP A 39 0.28 12.04 -5.62
C TRP A 39 -0.44 10.69 -5.65
N GLY A 40 0.19 9.71 -6.28
CA GLY A 40 -0.29 8.34 -6.29
C GLY A 40 0.86 7.40 -6.52
N PHE A 41 0.65 6.11 -6.23
CA PHE A 41 1.69 5.14 -6.50
C PHE A 41 1.17 4.04 -7.41
N SER A 42 2.08 3.49 -8.21
CA SER A 42 1.82 2.34 -9.07
C SER A 42 2.68 1.17 -8.62
N ILE A 43 2.13 -0.02 -8.66
CA ILE A 43 2.87 -1.23 -8.33
C ILE A 43 2.73 -2.17 -9.52
N THR A 44 3.87 -2.60 -10.09
CA THR A 44 3.84 -3.57 -11.17
C THR A 44 3.50 -4.95 -10.63
N LYS A 45 3.20 -5.88 -11.51
CA LYS A 45 2.93 -7.26 -11.09
C LYS A 45 4.14 -7.90 -10.39
N ASP A 46 5.33 -7.37 -10.62
CA ASP A 46 6.56 -7.86 -9.99
C ASP A 46 6.92 -7.04 -8.74
N ASN A 47 5.97 -6.22 -8.26
CA ASN A 47 6.08 -5.46 -7.02
C ASN A 47 7.08 -4.30 -7.05
N TYR A 48 7.38 -3.77 -8.23
CA TYR A 48 8.13 -2.52 -8.33
C TYR A 48 7.17 -1.37 -8.12
N VAL A 49 7.55 -0.46 -7.22
CA VAL A 49 6.70 0.66 -6.82
C VAL A 49 7.26 1.95 -7.38
N THR A 50 6.38 2.77 -7.96
CA THR A 50 6.72 4.11 -8.43
C THR A 50 5.72 5.09 -7.82
N LEU A 51 6.22 6.17 -7.23
CA LEU A 51 5.39 7.23 -6.65
C LEU A 51 5.46 8.44 -7.57
N CYS A 52 4.31 8.87 -8.08
CA CYS A 52 4.27 9.95 -9.05
C CYS A 52 3.29 11.04 -8.64
N GLU A 53 3.58 12.26 -9.05
CA GLU A 53 2.64 13.35 -8.96
C GLU A 53 1.96 13.53 -10.31
N TYR A 54 0.64 13.68 -10.29
CA TYR A 54 -0.18 13.82 -11.49
C TYR A 54 -0.88 15.17 -11.51
N ALA A 55 -1.07 15.71 -12.72
CA ALA A 55 -1.91 16.87 -12.93
C ALA A 55 -2.92 16.51 -14.00
N PHE A 56 -4.16 16.25 -13.57
CA PHE A 56 -5.28 15.91 -14.46
C PHE A 56 -4.91 14.83 -15.47
N GLY A 57 -4.33 13.74 -14.96
CA GLY A 57 -3.96 12.58 -15.75
C GLY A 57 -2.54 12.59 -16.28
N ASP A 58 -1.91 13.76 -16.33
CA ASP A 58 -0.53 13.85 -16.85
C ASP A 58 0.47 13.65 -15.71
N THR A 59 1.51 12.87 -15.98
CA THR A 59 2.57 12.63 -15.01
C THR A 59 3.50 13.84 -14.98
N LYS A 60 3.73 14.39 -13.79
CA LYS A 60 4.60 15.54 -13.61
C LYS A 60 6.00 15.14 -13.17
N GLN A 61 6.08 14.29 -12.14
CA GLN A 61 7.37 13.80 -11.64
C GLN A 61 7.15 12.49 -10.91
N CYS A 62 8.18 11.66 -10.89
CA CYS A 62 8.11 10.36 -10.25
C CYS A 62 9.36 10.10 -9.43
N THR A 63 9.21 9.34 -8.36
CA THR A 63 10.32 8.91 -7.51
C THR A 63 10.19 7.42 -7.25
N ASN A 64 11.30 6.82 -6.80
CA ASN A 64 11.32 5.43 -6.36
C ASN A 64 11.25 5.42 -4.84
N PRO A 65 10.10 5.05 -4.24
CA PRO A 65 9.97 5.09 -2.78
C PRO A 65 10.87 4.09 -2.06
N GLU A 66 11.42 3.08 -2.75
CA GLU A 66 12.34 2.15 -2.12
C GLU A 66 13.62 2.85 -1.64
N THR A 67 13.94 4.02 -2.20
CA THR A 67 15.07 4.81 -1.76
C THR A 67 14.67 5.93 -0.80
N GLY A 68 13.40 5.96 -0.39
CA GLY A 68 12.85 7.03 0.42
C GLY A 68 12.52 6.60 1.83
N GLU A 69 11.90 7.52 2.56
CA GLU A 69 11.58 7.31 3.96
C GLU A 69 10.49 6.25 4.17
N GLU A 70 9.54 6.13 3.22
CA GLU A 70 8.47 5.16 3.34
C GLU A 70 9.03 3.75 3.50
N PHE A 71 9.99 3.42 2.64
CA PHE A 71 10.59 2.08 2.68
C PHE A 71 11.38 1.87 3.97
N SER A 72 12.23 2.83 4.33
CA SER A 72 13.12 2.66 5.48
C SER A 72 12.37 2.69 6.81
N VAL A 73 11.34 3.51 6.93
CA VAL A 73 10.54 3.55 8.15
C VAL A 73 9.78 2.24 8.33
N LEU A 74 9.14 1.75 7.27
CA LEU A 74 8.44 0.47 7.34
C LEU A 74 9.39 -0.67 7.64
N GLU A 75 10.56 -0.68 7.01
CA GLU A 75 11.57 -1.69 7.28
C GLU A 75 11.95 -1.69 8.76
N ASN A 76 12.24 -0.52 9.32
CA ASN A 76 12.58 -0.40 10.73
C ASN A 76 11.47 -0.93 11.62
N ARG A 77 10.24 -0.55 11.35
CA ARG A 77 9.11 -0.97 12.20
C ARG A 77 8.82 -2.46 12.06
N PHE A 78 8.94 -2.98 10.84
CA PHE A 78 8.77 -4.41 10.60
C PHE A 78 9.84 -5.21 11.35
N GLU A 79 11.09 -4.79 11.24
CA GLU A 79 12.20 -5.50 11.85
C GLU A 79 12.22 -5.36 13.37
N ALA A 80 11.49 -4.42 13.92
CA ALA A 80 11.36 -4.29 15.38
C ALA A 80 10.49 -5.40 15.98
N HIS A 81 9.71 -6.09 15.14
CA HIS A 81 8.89 -7.21 15.61
C HIS A 81 9.70 -8.49 15.67
N SER A 82 9.22 -9.45 16.50
CA SER A 82 9.83 -10.75 16.57
C SER A 82 9.69 -11.48 15.23
N GLU A 83 10.48 -12.53 15.04
CA GLU A 83 10.40 -13.33 13.83
C GLU A 83 9.00 -13.93 13.65
N ILE A 84 8.39 -14.36 14.74
CA ILE A 84 7.04 -14.92 14.70
C ILE A 84 6.05 -13.85 14.22
N ASP A 85 6.15 -12.65 14.76
CA ASP A 85 5.24 -11.58 14.35
C ASP A 85 5.46 -11.16 12.90
N ARG A 86 6.73 -11.10 12.46
CA ARG A 86 7.00 -10.76 11.07
C ARG A 86 6.40 -11.79 10.11
N LYS A 87 6.49 -13.07 10.46
CA LYS A 87 5.88 -14.11 9.65
C LYS A 87 4.36 -14.03 9.68
N ASN A 88 3.79 -13.68 10.83
CA ASN A 88 2.34 -13.51 10.94
C ASN A 88 1.86 -12.35 10.08
N ILE A 89 2.62 -11.27 10.01
CA ILE A 89 2.29 -10.16 9.11
C ILE A 89 2.26 -10.63 7.67
N GLN A 90 3.29 -11.36 7.24
CA GLN A 90 3.35 -11.88 5.88
C GLN A 90 2.23 -12.86 5.61
N GLU A 91 1.88 -13.68 6.59
CA GLU A 91 0.79 -14.64 6.44
C GLU A 91 -0.54 -13.93 6.25
N LYS A 92 -0.79 -12.88 7.02
CA LYS A 92 -2.02 -12.09 6.85
C LYS A 92 -2.07 -11.44 5.48
N LEU A 93 -0.94 -10.90 5.02
CA LEU A 93 -0.88 -10.30 3.69
C LEU A 93 -1.09 -11.35 2.60
N THR A 94 -0.64 -12.59 2.83
CA THR A 94 -0.90 -13.69 1.93
C THR A 94 -2.39 -14.02 1.90
N ASP A 95 -3.02 -14.06 3.07
CA ASP A 95 -4.44 -14.40 3.19
C ASP A 95 -5.33 -13.42 2.43
N ILE A 96 -4.97 -12.14 2.43
CA ILE A 96 -5.74 -11.14 1.68
C ILE A 96 -5.30 -11.02 0.22
N GLY A 97 -4.30 -11.78 -0.19
CA GLY A 97 -3.93 -11.85 -1.60
C GLY A 97 -2.87 -10.84 -2.04
N PHE A 98 -2.23 -10.14 -1.11
CA PHE A 98 -1.26 -9.10 -1.46
C PHE A 98 0.19 -9.58 -1.43
N TYR A 99 0.48 -10.71 -0.81
CA TYR A 99 1.83 -11.23 -0.69
C TYR A 99 1.84 -12.67 -1.17
N GLN A 100 2.75 -13.02 -2.08
CA GLN A 100 2.77 -14.32 -2.71
C GLN A 100 4.14 -14.97 -2.68
N GLU A 101 5.02 -14.42 -1.85
CA GLU A 101 6.36 -14.97 -1.68
C GLU A 101 6.41 -15.86 -0.45
N ASP A 102 7.58 -16.42 -0.16
CA ASP A 102 7.75 -17.26 1.01
C ASP A 102 7.54 -16.49 2.30
N ILE A 103 6.93 -17.16 3.27
CA ILE A 103 6.75 -16.55 4.60
C ILE A 103 8.02 -16.82 5.39
N ASP A 104 8.98 -15.92 5.28
CA ASP A 104 10.32 -16.09 5.85
C ASP A 104 10.67 -15.07 6.93
N GLY A 105 9.79 -14.08 7.15
CA GLY A 105 10.05 -13.04 8.16
C GLY A 105 11.07 -12.00 7.72
N LEU A 106 11.47 -12.01 6.44
CA LEU A 106 12.47 -11.08 5.93
C LEU A 106 11.81 -9.92 5.21
N TRP A 107 12.43 -8.76 5.31
CA TRP A 107 11.95 -7.56 4.64
C TRP A 107 12.44 -7.52 3.20
N GLY A 108 11.65 -6.90 2.33
CA GLY A 108 12.03 -6.73 0.94
C GLY A 108 10.95 -6.01 0.17
N ARG A 109 11.17 -5.90 -1.14
CA ARG A 109 10.24 -5.22 -2.05
C ARG A 109 8.84 -5.80 -1.97
N ASP A 110 8.73 -7.11 -1.88
CA ASP A 110 7.42 -7.76 -1.90
C ASP A 110 6.62 -7.43 -0.65
N SER A 111 7.28 -7.38 0.51
CA SER A 111 6.60 -6.97 1.75
C SER A 111 6.21 -5.50 1.69
N PHE A 112 7.08 -4.65 1.15
CA PHE A 112 6.80 -3.23 1.01
C PHE A 112 5.58 -3.00 0.11
N ALA A 113 5.56 -3.63 -1.06
CA ALA A 113 4.44 -3.48 -1.99
C ALA A 113 3.14 -3.98 -1.37
N ALA A 114 3.19 -5.12 -0.67
CA ALA A 114 2.00 -5.67 -0.04
C ALA A 114 1.47 -4.73 1.05
N LEU A 115 2.36 -4.14 1.84
CA LEU A 115 1.94 -3.21 2.89
C LEU A 115 1.35 -1.92 2.31
N LEU A 116 1.88 -1.43 1.19
CA LEU A 116 1.30 -0.28 0.52
C LEU A 116 -0.12 -0.56 0.04
N LYS A 117 -0.34 -1.72 -0.57
CA LYS A 117 -1.68 -2.10 -1.00
C LYS A 117 -2.63 -2.18 0.18
N TYR A 118 -2.19 -2.80 1.25
CA TYR A 118 -3.02 -2.95 2.45
C TYR A 118 -3.36 -1.59 3.04
N ALA A 119 -2.38 -0.71 3.17
CA ALA A 119 -2.62 0.61 3.74
C ALA A 119 -3.58 1.43 2.87
N SER A 120 -3.43 1.35 1.56
CA SER A 120 -4.28 2.11 0.66
C SER A 120 -5.74 1.66 0.72
N LEU A 121 -5.98 0.36 0.92
CA LEU A 121 -7.34 -0.16 0.99
C LEU A 121 -7.97 0.04 2.35
N GLU A 122 -7.23 -0.22 3.43
CA GLU A 122 -7.82 -0.21 4.77
C GLU A 122 -7.80 1.16 5.41
N PHE A 123 -6.82 1.99 5.07
CA PHE A 123 -6.65 3.29 5.74
C PHE A 123 -6.71 4.46 4.78
N GLU A 124 -6.81 4.20 3.48
CA GLU A 124 -6.89 5.23 2.45
C GLU A 124 -5.75 6.24 2.56
N SER A 125 -4.58 5.76 2.93
CA SER A 125 -3.41 6.61 3.13
C SER A 125 -2.15 5.86 2.76
N ILE A 126 -1.14 6.61 2.33
CA ILE A 126 0.17 6.05 2.03
C ILE A 126 1.26 6.80 2.80
N ALA A 127 0.89 7.45 3.91
CA ALA A 127 1.85 8.21 4.73
C ALA A 127 2.68 7.26 5.60
N LEU A 128 3.25 6.23 5.00
CA LEU A 128 3.98 5.19 5.71
C LEU A 128 5.35 5.65 6.19
N HIS A 129 5.76 6.85 5.83
CA HIS A 129 6.97 7.47 6.38
C HIS A 129 6.76 7.94 7.83
N GLU A 130 5.52 7.94 8.31
CA GLU A 130 5.22 8.33 9.68
C GLU A 130 5.32 7.11 10.58
N PRO A 131 6.25 7.08 11.56
CA PRO A 131 6.45 5.87 12.37
C PRO A 131 5.22 5.40 13.12
N LEU A 132 4.40 6.33 13.63
CA LEU A 132 3.19 5.92 14.34
C LEU A 132 2.18 5.28 13.42
N PHE A 133 2.04 5.79 12.21
CA PHE A 133 1.13 5.21 11.24
C PHE A 133 1.65 3.84 10.76
N ALA A 134 2.96 3.73 10.53
CA ALA A 134 3.54 2.44 10.18
C ALA A 134 3.29 1.40 11.26
N ASN A 135 3.45 1.77 12.53
CA ASN A 135 3.15 0.88 13.65
C ASN A 135 1.68 0.47 13.64
N GLN A 136 0.78 1.40 13.35
CA GLN A 136 -0.65 1.11 13.31
C GLN A 136 -0.98 0.09 12.22
N ILE A 137 -0.37 0.22 11.05
CA ILE A 137 -0.58 -0.71 9.95
C ILE A 137 -0.15 -2.12 10.35
N LEU A 138 1.06 -2.23 10.90
CA LEU A 138 1.60 -3.54 11.27
C LEU A 138 0.81 -4.17 12.41
N SER A 139 0.42 -3.38 13.40
CA SER A 139 -0.39 -3.89 14.52
C SER A 139 -1.75 -4.36 14.04
N SER A 140 -2.33 -3.65 13.08
CA SER A 140 -3.60 -4.04 12.51
C SER A 140 -3.54 -5.43 11.90
N LEU A 141 -2.46 -5.72 11.17
CA LEU A 141 -2.27 -7.03 10.55
C LEU A 141 -2.06 -8.12 11.57
N LEU A 142 -1.44 -7.80 12.68
CA LEU A 142 -1.23 -8.76 13.76
C LEU A 142 -2.47 -9.01 14.60
N GLY A 143 -3.54 -8.27 14.35
CA GLY A 143 -4.74 -8.39 15.15
C GLY A 143 -4.55 -7.87 16.55
N LEU A 144 -3.56 -7.02 16.76
CA LEU A 144 -3.29 -6.45 18.07
C LEU A 144 -4.16 -5.27 18.39
N ASN A 145 -5.17 -5.02 17.57
CA ASN A 145 -6.13 -3.97 17.84
C ASN A 145 -6.87 -4.27 19.13
N LEU A 146 -7.15 -3.24 19.86
CA LEU A 146 -7.77 -3.41 21.16
C LEU A 146 -9.15 -4.01 21.07
N ARG A 147 -9.84 -3.86 19.95
CA ARG A 147 -11.16 -4.46 19.82
C ARG A 147 -11.12 -5.98 19.88
N ASN A 148 -9.95 -6.57 19.70
CA ASN A 148 -9.79 -8.03 19.78
C ASN A 148 -9.43 -8.47 21.17
N LYS A 149 -9.43 -7.59 22.15
CA LYS A 149 -9.00 -7.89 23.50
C LYS A 149 -10.16 -8.17 24.44
N ASN A 150 -11.29 -8.35 23.93
CA ASN A 150 -12.47 -8.59 24.76
C ASN A 150 -12.41 -9.88 25.49
#